data_1b82de8bfed9dccf3ba4b4976df1f0d5
#
_entry.id   1b82de8bfed9dccf3ba4b4976df1f0d5
#
_cell.length_a   1.000
_cell.length_b   1.000
_cell.length_c   1.000
_cell.angle_alpha   90.00
_cell.angle_beta   90.00
_cell.angle_gamma   90.00
#
_symmetry.space_group_name_H-M   'P 1'
#
loop_
_entity.id
_entity.type
_entity.pdbx_description
1 polymer ?
#
loop_
_entity_poly.entity_id
_entity_poly.type
_entity_poly.pdbx_seq_one_letter_code
_entity_poly.pdbx_strand_id
1 'polypeptide(L)'
;MSSAIRIALGQFGRVALLDMDRPLVKHVHAQCHVLIKVEGQDSRFDVGGRIIDLTDESALLINAWEHHSYVHQLNQPPTIILALYIEPRWLALFRGNWRASANPGFFPRPGGTITPQMRRQVGAIAEAMIH
;
A
#
# COMPACT_ATOMS: atom_id res chain seq x y z
N MET A 1 -8.35 15.11 1.64
CA MET A 1 -7.08 14.50 1.24
C MET A 1 -6.45 13.81 2.42
N SER A 2 -6.08 12.58 2.24
CA SER A 2 -5.36 11.85 3.29
C SER A 2 -3.94 12.39 3.40
N SER A 3 -3.36 12.34 4.61
CA SER A 3 -2.07 12.95 4.88
C SER A 3 -1.06 11.91 5.37
N ALA A 4 0.22 12.14 5.07
CA ALA A 4 1.29 11.31 5.58
C ALA A 4 1.61 11.70 7.02
N ILE A 5 1.64 10.72 7.93
CA ILE A 5 2.11 10.90 9.30
C ILE A 5 3.63 10.89 9.31
N ARG A 6 4.23 9.95 8.57
CA ARG A 6 5.68 9.80 8.43
C ARG A 6 6.01 9.22 7.06
N ILE A 7 7.19 9.57 6.54
CA ILE A 7 7.72 9.02 5.30
C ILE A 7 9.19 8.69 5.53
N ALA A 8 9.60 7.49 5.11
CA ALA A 8 10.99 7.08 5.11
C ALA A 8 11.42 6.70 3.70
N LEU A 9 12.62 7.10 3.31
CA LEU A 9 13.18 6.85 2.00
C LEU A 9 14.42 5.96 2.12
N GLY A 10 14.66 5.15 1.10
CA GLY A 10 15.82 4.29 1.04
C GLY A 10 16.01 3.73 -0.36
N GLN A 11 17.02 2.85 -0.53
CA GLN A 11 17.26 2.21 -1.81
C GLN A 11 16.10 1.32 -2.24
N PHE A 12 15.32 0.81 -1.29
CA PHE A 12 14.13 0.01 -1.56
C PHE A 12 13.01 0.83 -2.22
N GLY A 13 13.01 2.16 -2.04
CA GLY A 13 11.96 3.05 -2.48
C GLY A 13 11.49 3.94 -1.35
N ARG A 14 10.20 3.91 -1.06
CA ARG A 14 9.58 4.77 -0.05
C ARG A 14 8.58 3.96 0.78
N VAL A 15 8.58 4.18 2.08
CA VAL A 15 7.51 3.71 2.96
C VAL A 15 6.83 4.92 3.59
N ALA A 16 5.50 4.93 3.58
CA ALA A 16 4.71 6.02 4.12
C ALA A 16 3.69 5.47 5.11
N LEU A 17 3.56 6.12 6.25
CA LEU A 17 2.49 5.87 7.20
C LEU A 17 1.42 6.93 6.95
N LEU A 18 0.23 6.52 6.52
CA LEU A 18 -0.81 7.43 6.04
C LEU A 18 -2.03 7.36 6.94
N ASP A 19 -2.59 8.52 7.23
CA ASP A 19 -3.89 8.66 7.88
C ASP A 19 -4.93 8.87 6.78
N MET A 20 -5.77 7.87 6.56
CA MET A 20 -6.76 7.86 5.49
C MET A 20 -8.08 8.38 6.02
N ASP A 21 -8.23 9.70 6.08
CA ASP A 21 -9.40 10.36 6.65
C ASP A 21 -10.35 10.96 5.59
N ARG A 22 -9.95 10.98 4.32
CA ARG A 22 -10.71 11.61 3.23
C ARG A 22 -10.50 10.84 1.93
N PRO A 23 -11.44 10.94 0.97
CA PRO A 23 -11.23 10.36 -0.35
C PRO A 23 -9.98 10.91 -1.03
N LEU A 24 -9.27 10.04 -1.75
CA LEU A 24 -8.19 10.46 -2.64
C LEU A 24 -8.68 10.46 -4.07
N VAL A 25 -8.24 11.45 -4.84
CA VAL A 25 -8.49 11.48 -6.27
C VAL A 25 -7.77 10.30 -6.92
N LYS A 26 -8.41 9.72 -7.96
CA LYS A 26 -7.78 8.65 -8.74
C LYS A 26 -6.43 9.10 -9.27
N HIS A 27 -5.41 8.28 -9.08
CA HIS A 27 -4.04 8.60 -9.48
C HIS A 27 -3.27 7.35 -9.88
N VAL A 28 -2.07 7.55 -10.43
CA VAL A 28 -1.16 6.45 -10.83
C VAL A 28 0.25 6.77 -10.34
N HIS A 29 1.05 5.72 -10.19
CA HIS A 29 2.46 5.83 -9.83
C HIS A 29 3.31 4.96 -10.75
N ALA A 30 4.58 5.35 -10.91
CA ALA A 30 5.55 4.58 -11.71
C ALA A 30 6.00 3.31 -11.00
N GLN A 31 5.93 3.28 -9.67
CA GLN A 31 6.33 2.11 -8.88
C GLN A 31 5.09 1.27 -8.54
N CYS A 32 5.28 -0.04 -8.43
CA CYS A 32 4.29 -0.86 -7.77
C CYS A 32 4.27 -0.52 -6.28
N HIS A 33 3.15 -0.72 -5.62
CA HIS A 33 3.10 -0.49 -4.19
C HIS A 33 2.13 -1.44 -3.50
N VAL A 34 2.38 -1.61 -2.21
CA VAL A 34 1.61 -2.50 -1.35
C VAL A 34 1.05 -1.67 -0.21
N LEU A 35 -0.25 -1.80 0.03
CA LEU A 35 -0.93 -1.11 1.12
C LEU A 35 -1.38 -2.13 2.15
N ILE A 36 -1.04 -1.89 3.42
CA ILE A 36 -1.39 -2.77 4.53
C ILE A 36 -1.97 -1.92 5.66
N LYS A 37 -3.11 -2.35 6.19
CA LYS A 37 -3.74 -1.62 7.29
C LYS A 37 -2.93 -1.82 8.57
N VAL A 38 -2.65 -0.72 9.27
CA VAL A 38 -1.99 -0.75 10.57
C VAL A 38 -3.02 -0.81 11.68
N GLU A 39 -4.00 0.10 11.64
CA GLU A 39 -5.09 0.13 12.61
C GLU A 39 -6.30 0.87 12.06
N GLY A 40 -7.44 0.72 12.73
CA GLY A 40 -8.66 1.35 12.32
C GLY A 40 -9.61 0.39 11.64
N GLN A 41 -10.67 0.93 11.06
CA GLN A 41 -11.67 0.14 10.38
C GLN A 41 -11.18 -0.32 9.01
N ASP A 42 -11.82 -1.37 8.49
CA ASP A 42 -11.60 -1.80 7.11
C ASP A 42 -11.95 -0.67 6.15
N SER A 43 -11.22 -0.58 5.07
CA SER A 43 -11.40 0.48 4.07
C SER A 43 -11.54 -0.12 2.69
N ARG A 44 -11.96 0.71 1.73
CA ARG A 44 -12.17 0.29 0.35
C ARG A 44 -11.34 1.13 -0.58
N PHE A 45 -10.81 0.46 -1.61
CA PHE A 45 -10.06 1.11 -2.66
C PHE A 45 -10.60 0.67 -4.01
N ASP A 46 -10.59 1.60 -4.96
CA ASP A 46 -10.80 1.30 -6.36
C ASP A 46 -9.42 1.06 -6.97
N VAL A 47 -9.17 -0.14 -7.45
CA VAL A 47 -7.90 -0.53 -8.08
C VAL A 47 -8.20 -1.04 -9.48
N GLY A 48 -7.83 -0.26 -10.50
CA GLY A 48 -8.08 -0.61 -11.89
C GLY A 48 -9.56 -0.84 -12.20
N GLY A 49 -10.45 -0.11 -11.54
CA GLY A 49 -11.90 -0.23 -11.75
C GLY A 49 -12.57 -1.29 -10.87
N ARG A 50 -11.82 -1.96 -9.98
CA ARG A 50 -12.35 -2.98 -9.07
C ARG A 50 -12.32 -2.47 -7.64
N ILE A 51 -13.41 -2.69 -6.90
CA ILE A 51 -13.49 -2.30 -5.49
C ILE A 51 -12.95 -3.44 -4.64
N ILE A 52 -11.90 -3.14 -3.87
CA ILE A 52 -11.20 -4.11 -3.03
C ILE A 52 -11.24 -3.63 -1.59
N ASP A 53 -11.58 -4.53 -0.67
CA ASP A 53 -11.55 -4.23 0.77
C ASP A 53 -10.13 -4.43 1.31
N LEU A 54 -9.68 -3.48 2.11
CA LEU A 54 -8.44 -3.59 2.87
C LEU A 54 -8.78 -3.89 4.32
N THR A 55 -8.40 -5.09 4.76
CA THR A 55 -8.76 -5.62 6.08
C THR A 55 -7.50 -5.96 6.88
N ASP A 56 -7.68 -6.44 8.12
CA ASP A 56 -6.57 -6.88 8.95
C ASP A 56 -5.84 -8.11 8.38
N GLU A 57 -6.47 -8.83 7.47
CA GLU A 57 -5.94 -10.09 6.94
C GLU A 57 -5.48 -9.97 5.48
N SER A 58 -5.57 -8.78 4.91
CA SER A 58 -5.28 -8.59 3.49
C SER A 58 -4.33 -7.43 3.24
N ALA A 59 -3.75 -7.43 2.04
CA ALA A 59 -2.97 -6.32 1.52
C ALA A 59 -3.50 -5.97 0.13
N LEU A 60 -3.37 -4.71 -0.25
CA LEU A 60 -3.60 -4.29 -1.63
C LEU A 60 -2.29 -4.33 -2.39
N LEU A 61 -2.34 -4.87 -3.59
CA LEU A 61 -1.20 -5.00 -4.50
C LEU A 61 -1.52 -4.17 -5.73
N ILE A 62 -0.87 -3.02 -5.85
CA ILE A 62 -1.15 -2.07 -6.92
C ILE A 62 0.03 -2.05 -7.88
N ASN A 63 -0.24 -2.36 -9.14
CA ASN A 63 0.79 -2.38 -10.16
C ASN A 63 1.26 -0.99 -10.52
N ALA A 64 2.49 -0.90 -11.04
CA ALA A 64 2.97 0.32 -11.68
C ALA A 64 1.97 0.77 -12.73
N TRP A 65 1.70 2.08 -12.77
CA TRP A 65 0.82 2.73 -13.73
C TRP A 65 -0.66 2.31 -13.66
N GLU A 66 -1.07 1.58 -12.63
CA GLU A 66 -2.46 1.21 -12.42
C GLU A 66 -3.21 2.31 -11.68
N HIS A 67 -4.36 2.73 -12.20
CA HIS A 67 -5.21 3.73 -11.57
C HIS A 67 -5.79 3.19 -10.27
N HIS A 68 -5.74 4.02 -9.23
CA HIS A 68 -6.31 3.64 -7.94
C HIS A 68 -6.76 4.87 -7.17
N SER A 69 -7.70 4.66 -6.25
CA SER A 69 -8.21 5.70 -5.38
C SER A 69 -8.75 5.10 -4.09
N TYR A 70 -8.77 5.90 -3.04
CA TYR A 70 -9.36 5.53 -1.77
C TYR A 70 -10.84 5.93 -1.76
N VAL A 71 -11.72 4.98 -1.41
CA VAL A 71 -13.15 5.21 -1.32
C VAL A 71 -13.50 5.41 0.16
N HIS A 72 -13.58 6.67 0.59
CA HIS A 72 -13.89 7.01 1.97
C HIS A 72 -15.41 7.11 2.16
N GLN A 73 -15.92 6.51 3.24
CA GLN A 73 -17.33 6.63 3.60
C GLN A 73 -17.51 7.78 4.56
N LEU A 74 -18.63 8.52 4.39
CA LEU A 74 -18.98 9.63 5.28
C LEU A 74 -19.07 9.12 6.71
N ASN A 75 -18.48 9.87 7.65
CA ASN A 75 -18.44 9.55 9.08
C ASN A 75 -17.67 8.27 9.43
N GLN A 76 -16.92 7.71 8.49
CA GLN A 76 -16.03 6.60 8.79
C GLN A 76 -14.83 7.09 9.60
N PRO A 77 -14.49 6.45 10.73
CA PRO A 77 -13.26 6.79 11.44
C PRO A 77 -12.02 6.59 10.55
N PRO A 78 -10.95 7.36 10.78
CA PRO A 78 -9.74 7.22 9.99
C PRO A 78 -9.15 5.83 10.08
N THR A 79 -8.52 5.39 8.98
CA THR A 79 -7.74 4.16 8.92
C THR A 79 -6.29 4.55 8.71
N ILE A 80 -5.39 3.95 9.48
CA ILE A 80 -3.96 4.17 9.32
C ILE A 80 -3.40 2.99 8.52
N ILE A 81 -2.72 3.31 7.42
CA ILE A 81 -2.14 2.31 6.54
C ILE A 81 -0.64 2.55 6.38
N LEU A 82 0.07 1.46 6.09
CA LEU A 82 1.46 1.48 5.68
C LEU A 82 1.48 1.27 4.17
N ALA A 83 2.07 2.21 3.44
CA ALA A 83 2.20 2.15 1.99
C ALA A 83 3.66 1.97 1.62
N LEU A 84 3.96 0.90 0.88
CA LEU A 84 5.31 0.57 0.42
C LEU A 84 5.37 0.80 -1.09
N TYR A 85 6.16 1.79 -1.51
CA TYR A 85 6.44 2.09 -2.92
C TYR A 85 7.82 1.52 -3.23
N ILE A 86 7.89 0.53 -4.11
CA ILE A 86 9.06 -0.34 -4.22
C ILE A 86 9.79 -0.08 -5.54
N GLU A 87 11.11 0.15 -5.44
CA GLU A 87 11.96 0.35 -6.62
C GLU A 87 12.24 -0.98 -7.31
N PRO A 88 11.98 -1.09 -8.62
CA PRO A 88 12.23 -2.34 -9.35
C PRO A 88 13.67 -2.80 -9.28
N ARG A 89 14.63 -1.85 -9.26
CA ARG A 89 16.06 -2.16 -9.16
C ARG A 89 16.38 -2.87 -7.85
N TRP A 90 15.76 -2.44 -6.77
CA TRP A 90 15.98 -3.04 -5.46
C TRP A 90 15.40 -4.45 -5.40
N LEU A 91 14.19 -4.66 -5.90
CA LEU A 91 13.59 -5.98 -5.98
C LEU A 91 14.43 -6.94 -6.82
N ALA A 92 15.00 -6.45 -7.91
CA ALA A 92 15.85 -7.26 -8.81
C ALA A 92 17.11 -7.78 -8.12
N LEU A 93 17.56 -7.18 -7.01
CA LEU A 93 18.68 -7.69 -6.23
C LEU A 93 18.37 -9.03 -5.57
N PHE A 94 17.10 -9.29 -5.27
CA PHE A 94 16.68 -10.56 -4.67
C PHE A 94 16.38 -11.61 -5.73
N ARG A 95 15.70 -11.22 -6.80
CA ARG A 95 15.42 -12.07 -7.95
C ARG A 95 15.40 -11.19 -9.19
N GLY A 96 16.26 -11.53 -10.18
CA GLY A 96 16.42 -10.70 -11.36
C GLY A 96 15.12 -10.46 -12.14
N ASN A 97 14.23 -11.46 -12.20
CA ASN A 97 12.96 -11.31 -12.90
C ASN A 97 11.98 -10.36 -12.18
N TRP A 98 12.25 -9.97 -10.95
CA TRP A 98 11.41 -9.00 -10.24
C TRP A 98 11.61 -7.56 -10.72
N ARG A 99 12.55 -7.33 -11.61
CA ARG A 99 12.63 -6.07 -12.36
C ARG A 99 11.32 -5.78 -13.10
N ALA A 100 10.57 -6.83 -13.45
CA ALA A 100 9.26 -6.71 -14.08
C ALA A 100 8.22 -6.01 -13.20
N SER A 101 8.52 -5.72 -11.93
CA SER A 101 7.65 -4.94 -11.06
C SER A 101 7.40 -3.52 -11.58
N ALA A 102 8.21 -3.06 -12.56
CA ALA A 102 7.95 -1.80 -13.26
C ALA A 102 6.80 -1.91 -14.27
N ASN A 103 6.32 -3.11 -14.56
CA ASN A 103 5.28 -3.37 -15.58
C ASN A 103 3.89 -3.44 -14.94
N PRO A 104 2.84 -3.00 -15.66
CA PRO A 104 1.49 -2.96 -15.11
C PRO A 104 0.87 -4.32 -14.77
N GLY A 105 1.43 -5.41 -15.25
CA GLY A 105 0.88 -6.75 -15.01
C GLY A 105 1.63 -7.57 -13.98
N PHE A 106 2.52 -6.97 -13.20
CA PHE A 106 3.39 -7.71 -12.28
C PHE A 106 2.58 -8.48 -11.21
N PHE A 107 1.64 -7.81 -10.56
CA PHE A 107 0.71 -8.47 -9.64
C PHE A 107 -0.49 -8.98 -10.43
N PRO A 108 -0.77 -10.30 -10.41
CA PRO A 108 -1.91 -10.84 -11.16
C PRO A 108 -3.27 -10.49 -10.53
N ARG A 109 -3.29 -10.12 -9.25
CA ARG A 109 -4.51 -9.74 -8.51
C ARG A 109 -4.25 -8.52 -7.66
N PRO A 110 -5.30 -7.69 -7.41
CA PRO A 110 -5.14 -6.48 -6.60
C PRO A 110 -5.12 -6.73 -5.10
N GLY A 111 -5.33 -7.96 -4.65
CA GLY A 111 -5.35 -8.28 -3.23
C GLY A 111 -4.56 -9.54 -2.91
N GLY A 112 -4.04 -9.58 -1.70
CA GLY A 112 -3.33 -10.74 -1.18
C GLY A 112 -3.62 -10.93 0.29
N THR A 113 -3.33 -12.13 0.80
CA THR A 113 -3.48 -12.43 2.23
C THR A 113 -2.17 -12.19 2.95
N ILE A 114 -2.22 -11.57 4.11
CA ILE A 114 -1.04 -11.43 4.97
C ILE A 114 -1.11 -12.42 6.12
N THR A 115 0.08 -12.91 6.52
CA THR A 115 0.21 -13.82 7.65
C THR A 115 0.24 -13.06 8.98
N PRO A 116 -0.05 -13.71 10.12
CA PRO A 116 0.14 -13.07 11.42
C PRO A 116 1.56 -12.54 11.65
N GLN A 117 2.57 -13.24 11.10
CA GLN A 117 3.96 -12.77 11.19
C GLN A 117 4.15 -11.46 10.42
N MET A 118 3.64 -11.37 9.20
CA MET A 118 3.69 -10.14 8.41
C MET A 118 2.95 -9.01 9.13
N ARG A 119 1.83 -9.33 9.76
CA ARG A 119 1.05 -8.35 10.53
C ARG A 119 1.89 -7.77 11.66
N ARG A 120 2.62 -8.61 12.39
CA ARG A 120 3.51 -8.17 13.46
C ARG A 120 4.65 -7.30 12.92
N GLN A 121 5.22 -7.65 11.77
CA GLN A 121 6.29 -6.89 11.14
C GLN A 121 5.80 -5.51 10.70
N VAL A 122 4.62 -5.41 10.14
CA VAL A 122 4.00 -4.14 9.76
C VAL A 122 3.79 -3.26 10.99
N GLY A 123 3.28 -3.83 12.07
CA GLY A 123 3.12 -3.11 13.33
C GLY A 123 4.44 -2.59 13.88
N ALA A 124 5.50 -3.40 13.81
CA ALA A 124 6.83 -3.00 14.27
C ALA A 124 7.40 -1.86 13.41
N ILE A 125 7.22 -1.91 12.10
CA ILE A 125 7.67 -0.83 11.20
C ILE A 125 6.93 0.46 11.53
N ALA A 126 5.60 0.40 11.66
CA ALA A 126 4.80 1.57 11.98
C ALA A 126 5.22 2.19 13.32
N GLU A 127 5.45 1.36 14.34
CA GLU A 127 5.89 1.80 15.64
C GLU A 127 7.25 2.51 15.56
N ALA A 128 8.19 1.93 14.81
CA ALA A 128 9.50 2.51 14.61
C ALA A 128 9.45 3.85 13.88
N MET A 129 8.49 4.01 12.96
CA MET A 129 8.33 5.25 12.19
C MET A 129 7.78 6.39 13.05
N ILE A 130 6.98 6.08 14.06
CA ILE A 130 6.39 7.09 14.95
C ILE A 130 7.38 7.51 16.04
N HIS A 131 8.16 6.59 16.53
CA HIS A 131 9.14 6.78 17.58
C HIS A 131 10.56 6.70 17.04
#